data_847da2483a6395f293a23d3a1d5d74b1
#
_entry.id   847da2483a6395f293a23d3a1d5d74b1
#
_cell.length_a   1.000
_cell.length_b   1.000
_cell.length_c   1.000
_cell.angle_alpha   90.00
_cell.angle_beta   90.00
_cell.angle_gamma   90.00
#
_symmetry.space_group_name_H-M   'P 1'
#
loop_
_entity.id
_entity.type
_entity.pdbx_description
1 polymer ?
#
loop_
_entity_poly.entity_id
_entity_poly.type
_entity_poly.pdbx_seq_one_letter_code
_entity_poly.pdbx_strand_id
1 'polypeptide(L)'
;LLLMILLLSTGYASAAPSQTLKIAAGDPEDSEMGVVGNAFKEYIEEKTKGDVEIQCFYSGSLGDESECLRNVQKGTLPMAMAGIANLVPFEKKLGLLTLPYLFANLNEVVAGTNGAPAELLNKYATEAGFRILTWTYTGFRFISNDKHPITKLSDMKGLKFRVPQSAVMIATYKAFGAIPSLIPWSMTFNALQSGDVDGQCYGYIGFRAMKFNEANQKYLTEVHYTYQLQPLVISERVFKKMTPEMQKLLIDAGKYAQEKVLKYQIEQADAAKKYLIDNGLQVSQLEDEDVWKKAAMEKVWPEMADFVGGKETINAYLKACGKPLWK
;
A
#
# COMPACT_ATOMS: atom_id res chain seq x y z
N LEU A 1 -11.57 70.34 1.58
CA LEU A 1 -10.53 69.59 0.88
C LEU A 1 -10.58 68.14 1.37
N LEU A 2 -11.29 67.23 0.65
CA LEU A 2 -11.41 65.79 0.99
C LEU A 2 -10.26 65.08 0.28
N LEU A 3 -9.32 64.50 1.05
CA LEU A 3 -8.25 63.68 0.51
C LEU A 3 -8.77 62.24 0.37
N MET A 4 -8.97 61.79 -0.84
CA MET A 4 -9.37 60.41 -1.16
C MET A 4 -8.10 59.54 -1.22
N ILE A 5 -7.85 58.73 -0.19
CA ILE A 5 -6.76 57.77 -0.17
C ILE A 5 -7.19 56.54 -0.99
N LEU A 6 -6.63 56.39 -2.18
CA LEU A 6 -6.74 55.21 -3.03
C LEU A 6 -5.85 54.11 -2.41
N LEU A 7 -6.46 53.15 -1.72
CA LEU A 7 -5.81 51.89 -1.33
C LEU A 7 -5.65 51.01 -2.59
N LEU A 8 -4.45 51.02 -3.19
CA LEU A 8 -4.07 50.02 -4.20
C LEU A 8 -3.86 48.69 -3.50
N SER A 9 -4.89 47.86 -3.54
CA SER A 9 -4.75 46.43 -3.24
C SER A 9 -3.93 45.78 -4.35
N THR A 10 -2.64 45.58 -4.15
CA THR A 10 -1.82 44.71 -5.00
C THR A 10 -2.25 43.28 -4.73
N GLY A 11 -3.26 42.80 -5.45
CA GLY A 11 -3.55 41.41 -5.54
C GLY A 11 -2.36 40.69 -6.16
N TYR A 12 -1.62 39.92 -5.39
CA TYR A 12 -0.66 38.98 -5.95
C TYR A 12 -1.47 37.94 -6.75
N ALA A 13 -1.54 38.14 -8.06
CA ALA A 13 -1.98 37.06 -8.94
C ALA A 13 -0.89 35.97 -8.83
N SER A 14 -1.21 34.88 -8.17
CA SER A 14 -0.37 33.67 -8.23
C SER A 14 -0.26 33.26 -9.68
N ALA A 15 0.94 33.24 -10.22
CA ALA A 15 1.18 32.74 -11.57
C ALA A 15 0.70 31.28 -11.63
N ALA A 16 0.12 30.86 -12.77
CA ALA A 16 -0.23 29.46 -12.97
C ALA A 16 1.04 28.58 -12.82
N PRO A 17 0.92 27.38 -12.23
CA PRO A 17 2.06 26.49 -12.07
C PRO A 17 2.68 26.17 -13.43
N SER A 18 4.02 26.13 -13.49
CA SER A 18 4.75 25.78 -14.72
C SER A 18 4.65 24.28 -15.03
N GLN A 19 4.40 23.46 -13.99
CA GLN A 19 4.27 22.02 -14.11
C GLN A 19 3.20 21.48 -13.17
N THR A 20 2.37 20.55 -13.67
CA THR A 20 1.41 19.80 -12.87
C THR A 20 1.76 18.31 -12.92
N LEU A 21 1.90 17.67 -11.74
CA LEU A 21 2.13 16.25 -11.60
C LEU A 21 0.92 15.59 -10.93
N LYS A 22 0.42 14.51 -11.53
CA LYS A 22 -0.75 13.77 -11.04
C LYS A 22 -0.33 12.54 -10.26
N ILE A 23 -1.02 12.28 -9.15
CA ILE A 23 -0.92 11.06 -8.36
C ILE A 23 -2.29 10.37 -8.37
N ALA A 24 -2.37 9.12 -8.86
CA ALA A 24 -3.53 8.29 -8.69
C ALA A 24 -3.42 7.45 -7.41
N ALA A 25 -4.51 7.28 -6.67
CA ALA A 25 -4.58 6.46 -5.47
C ALA A 25 -5.86 5.62 -5.44
N GLY A 26 -5.73 4.34 -5.06
CA GLY A 26 -6.87 3.43 -4.96
C GLY A 26 -7.75 3.70 -3.75
N ASP A 27 -7.17 4.15 -2.63
CA ASP A 27 -7.86 4.40 -1.38
C ASP A 27 -8.45 5.83 -1.32
N PRO A 28 -9.42 6.08 -0.43
CA PRO A 28 -9.97 7.42 -0.20
C PRO A 28 -8.97 8.36 0.47
N GLU A 29 -9.27 9.66 0.45
CA GLU A 29 -8.39 10.70 1.00
C GLU A 29 -8.20 10.60 2.53
N ASP A 30 -9.16 10.06 3.26
CA ASP A 30 -9.09 9.84 4.72
C ASP A 30 -8.35 8.54 5.11
N SER A 31 -7.62 7.93 4.17
CA SER A 31 -6.74 6.76 4.36
C SER A 31 -5.28 7.14 4.52
N GLU A 32 -4.44 6.14 4.74
CA GLU A 32 -2.98 6.29 4.76
C GLU A 32 -2.42 6.76 3.41
N MET A 33 -3.04 6.37 2.27
CA MET A 33 -2.66 6.92 0.96
C MET A 33 -2.94 8.43 0.88
N GLY A 34 -4.04 8.90 1.49
CA GLY A 34 -4.34 10.32 1.56
C GLY A 34 -3.29 11.10 2.36
N VAL A 35 -2.83 10.54 3.49
CA VAL A 35 -1.74 11.16 4.28
C VAL A 35 -0.47 11.29 3.43
N VAL A 36 -0.09 10.25 2.69
CA VAL A 36 1.09 10.30 1.79
C VAL A 36 0.90 11.33 0.70
N GLY A 37 -0.24 11.29 -0.02
CA GLY A 37 -0.50 12.20 -1.13
C GLY A 37 -0.50 13.66 -0.71
N ASN A 38 -1.19 13.98 0.40
CA ASN A 38 -1.29 15.33 0.92
C ASN A 38 0.05 15.84 1.48
N ALA A 39 0.82 15.02 2.19
CA ALA A 39 2.15 15.40 2.68
C ALA A 39 3.16 15.59 1.52
N PHE A 40 3.11 14.73 0.51
CA PHE A 40 3.95 14.86 -0.68
C PHE A 40 3.62 16.15 -1.45
N LYS A 41 2.33 16.44 -1.62
CA LYS A 41 1.84 17.67 -2.23
C LYS A 41 2.31 18.90 -1.46
N GLU A 42 2.04 18.94 -0.13
CA GLU A 42 2.45 20.05 0.75
C GLU A 42 3.94 20.35 0.60
N TYR A 43 4.80 19.34 0.66
CA TYR A 43 6.24 19.51 0.57
C TYR A 43 6.68 20.08 -0.78
N ILE A 44 6.17 19.56 -1.90
CA ILE A 44 6.54 20.02 -3.25
C ILE A 44 6.07 21.45 -3.49
N GLU A 45 4.80 21.74 -3.19
CA GLU A 45 4.22 23.06 -3.44
C GLU A 45 4.87 24.13 -2.57
N GLU A 46 5.22 23.84 -1.31
CA GLU A 46 5.97 24.74 -0.44
C GLU A 46 7.37 25.04 -0.99
N LYS A 47 8.13 24.00 -1.35
CA LYS A 47 9.52 24.14 -1.79
C LYS A 47 9.65 24.81 -3.16
N THR A 48 8.63 24.66 -4.01
CA THR A 48 8.59 25.30 -5.34
C THR A 48 7.81 26.62 -5.35
N LYS A 49 7.28 27.04 -4.18
CA LYS A 49 6.42 28.24 -4.06
C LYS A 49 5.22 28.20 -5.03
N GLY A 50 4.69 27.01 -5.29
CA GLY A 50 3.57 26.77 -6.18
C GLY A 50 3.92 26.67 -7.66
N ASP A 51 5.20 26.72 -8.06
CA ASP A 51 5.60 26.53 -9.45
C ASP A 51 5.36 25.09 -9.94
N VAL A 52 5.41 24.11 -9.05
CA VAL A 52 5.02 22.71 -9.32
C VAL A 52 3.78 22.37 -8.50
N GLU A 53 2.68 22.05 -9.19
CA GLU A 53 1.42 21.61 -8.58
C GLU A 53 1.35 20.08 -8.51
N ILE A 54 0.90 19.52 -7.37
CA ILE A 54 0.57 18.10 -7.22
C ILE A 54 -0.94 17.95 -7.15
N GLN A 55 -1.50 17.19 -8.08
CA GLN A 55 -2.92 16.84 -8.09
C GLN A 55 -3.10 15.38 -7.68
N CYS A 56 -3.73 15.15 -6.52
CA CYS A 56 -4.06 13.83 -6.02
C CYS A 56 -5.47 13.42 -6.44
N PHE A 57 -5.59 12.20 -6.97
CA PHE A 57 -6.84 11.59 -7.43
C PHE A 57 -7.08 10.31 -6.62
N TYR A 58 -7.96 10.39 -5.63
CA TYR A 58 -8.26 9.31 -4.69
C TYR A 58 -9.42 8.43 -5.15
N SER A 59 -9.65 7.33 -4.40
CA SER A 59 -10.79 6.40 -4.59
C SER A 59 -10.87 5.81 -6.00
N GLY A 60 -9.73 5.57 -6.65
CA GLY A 60 -9.70 4.99 -7.99
C GLY A 60 -10.30 5.88 -9.09
N SER A 61 -10.40 7.20 -8.88
CA SER A 61 -11.03 8.14 -9.82
C SER A 61 -10.32 8.25 -11.18
N LEU A 62 -9.06 7.82 -11.29
CA LEU A 62 -8.31 7.70 -12.55
C LEU A 62 -8.25 6.26 -13.09
N GLY A 63 -8.99 5.33 -12.51
CA GLY A 63 -9.01 3.91 -12.86
C GLY A 63 -8.53 3.01 -11.72
N ASP A 64 -8.61 1.69 -11.95
CA ASP A 64 -8.09 0.69 -10.99
C ASP A 64 -6.57 0.78 -10.85
N GLU A 65 -6.04 0.35 -9.68
CA GLU A 65 -4.60 0.38 -9.38
C GLU A 65 -3.74 -0.25 -10.49
N SER A 66 -4.17 -1.40 -11.03
CA SER A 66 -3.43 -2.08 -12.11
C SER A 66 -3.43 -1.31 -13.43
N GLU A 67 -4.49 -0.58 -13.72
CA GLU A 67 -4.58 0.31 -14.88
C GLU A 67 -3.68 1.54 -14.68
N CYS A 68 -3.75 2.19 -13.52
CA CYS A 68 -2.90 3.31 -13.16
C CYS A 68 -1.41 2.93 -13.23
N LEU A 69 -1.02 1.76 -12.71
CA LEU A 69 0.36 1.26 -12.81
C LEU A 69 0.80 1.04 -14.26
N ARG A 70 -0.06 0.49 -15.14
CA ARG A 70 0.27 0.40 -16.59
C ARG A 70 0.51 1.77 -17.21
N ASN A 71 -0.27 2.76 -16.82
CA ASN A 71 -0.13 4.13 -17.30
C ASN A 71 1.14 4.80 -16.77
N VAL A 72 1.52 4.53 -15.52
CA VAL A 72 2.80 4.98 -14.94
C VAL A 72 3.97 4.34 -15.68
N GLN A 73 3.95 3.02 -15.92
CA GLN A 73 5.01 2.33 -16.66
C GLN A 73 5.21 2.93 -18.06
N LYS A 74 4.12 3.27 -18.75
CA LYS A 74 4.15 3.91 -20.08
C LYS A 74 4.56 5.39 -20.01
N GLY A 75 4.48 6.03 -18.85
CA GLY A 75 4.75 7.46 -18.66
C GLY A 75 3.60 8.38 -19.06
N THR A 76 2.39 7.84 -19.26
CA THR A 76 1.17 8.62 -19.55
C THR A 76 0.52 9.16 -18.28
N LEU A 77 0.76 8.52 -17.14
CA LEU A 77 0.48 9.01 -15.80
C LEU A 77 1.80 9.16 -15.05
N PRO A 78 2.11 10.33 -14.45
CA PRO A 78 3.37 10.52 -13.74
C PRO A 78 3.55 9.57 -12.56
N MET A 79 2.57 9.50 -11.64
CA MET A 79 2.69 8.79 -10.37
C MET A 79 1.40 8.06 -10.01
N ALA A 80 1.55 6.96 -9.24
CA ALA A 80 0.44 6.25 -8.61
C ALA A 80 0.84 5.65 -7.27
N MET A 81 -0.12 5.51 -6.37
CA MET A 81 -0.04 4.66 -5.17
C MET A 81 -0.88 3.42 -5.39
N ALA A 82 -0.32 2.26 -5.09
CA ALA A 82 -0.99 0.97 -5.21
C ALA A 82 -0.45 -0.03 -4.20
N GLY A 83 -1.23 -1.02 -3.84
CA GLY A 83 -0.74 -2.14 -3.04
C GLY A 83 0.44 -2.82 -3.72
N ILE A 84 1.50 -3.15 -2.96
CA ILE A 84 2.72 -3.80 -3.50
C ILE A 84 2.39 -5.08 -4.31
N ALA A 85 1.34 -5.79 -3.93
CA ALA A 85 0.87 -6.98 -4.63
C ALA A 85 0.47 -6.69 -6.09
N ASN A 86 0.00 -5.47 -6.41
CA ASN A 86 -0.39 -5.06 -7.76
C ASN A 86 0.81 -4.63 -8.63
N LEU A 87 2.00 -4.45 -8.04
CA LEU A 87 3.26 -4.27 -8.79
C LEU A 87 3.89 -5.61 -9.23
N VAL A 88 3.53 -6.72 -8.60
CA VAL A 88 4.09 -8.05 -8.88
C VAL A 88 3.94 -8.50 -10.35
N PRO A 89 2.82 -8.23 -11.06
CA PRO A 89 2.71 -8.55 -12.48
C PRO A 89 3.73 -7.83 -13.38
N PHE A 90 4.27 -6.70 -12.93
CA PHE A 90 5.26 -5.90 -13.65
C PHE A 90 6.70 -6.29 -13.26
N GLU A 91 6.94 -6.59 -11.99
CA GLU A 91 8.23 -7.04 -11.44
C GLU A 91 8.02 -8.11 -10.37
N LYS A 92 8.23 -9.35 -10.75
CA LYS A 92 7.97 -10.51 -9.88
C LYS A 92 8.80 -10.52 -8.59
N LYS A 93 10.03 -9.97 -8.62
CA LYS A 93 10.90 -9.90 -7.44
C LYS A 93 10.30 -9.04 -6.32
N LEU A 94 9.48 -8.03 -6.64
CA LEU A 94 8.74 -7.26 -5.64
C LEU A 94 7.72 -8.10 -4.88
N GLY A 95 7.33 -9.26 -5.43
CA GLY A 95 6.46 -10.24 -4.79
C GLY A 95 7.04 -10.81 -3.49
N LEU A 96 8.36 -10.75 -3.30
CA LEU A 96 9.00 -11.16 -2.06
C LEU A 96 8.42 -10.43 -0.83
N LEU A 97 8.01 -9.15 -0.99
CA LEU A 97 7.39 -8.37 0.09
C LEU A 97 5.99 -8.86 0.50
N THR A 98 5.39 -9.74 -0.30
CA THR A 98 4.09 -10.37 -0.01
C THR A 98 4.22 -11.81 0.50
N LEU A 99 5.46 -12.33 0.62
CA LEU A 99 5.70 -13.62 1.23
C LEU A 99 5.20 -13.60 2.69
N PRO A 100 4.37 -14.59 3.07
CA PRO A 100 3.79 -14.57 4.41
C PRO A 100 4.86 -14.74 5.49
N TYR A 101 4.69 -13.99 6.59
CA TYR A 101 5.62 -13.95 7.73
C TYR A 101 7.05 -13.48 7.40
N LEU A 102 7.22 -12.70 6.32
CA LEU A 102 8.49 -12.06 6.02
C LEU A 102 8.92 -11.08 7.12
N PHE A 103 7.98 -10.35 7.69
CA PHE A 103 8.16 -9.39 8.78
C PHE A 103 7.39 -9.82 10.01
N ALA A 104 8.02 -9.74 11.18
CA ALA A 104 7.40 -10.06 12.46
C ALA A 104 6.71 -8.86 13.12
N ASN A 105 7.13 -7.63 12.80
CA ASN A 105 6.62 -6.40 13.41
C ASN A 105 6.95 -5.17 12.54
N LEU A 106 6.40 -4.00 12.95
CA LEU A 106 6.60 -2.74 12.25
C LEU A 106 8.07 -2.32 12.14
N ASN A 107 8.89 -2.57 13.17
CA ASN A 107 10.31 -2.19 13.12
C ASN A 107 11.05 -2.94 12.01
N GLU A 108 10.74 -4.22 11.81
CA GLU A 108 11.30 -5.01 10.71
C GLU A 108 10.80 -4.52 9.35
N VAL A 109 9.54 -4.09 9.25
CA VAL A 109 9.01 -3.50 8.02
C VAL A 109 9.73 -2.19 7.69
N VAL A 110 9.88 -1.31 8.67
CA VAL A 110 10.62 -0.04 8.50
C VAL A 110 12.06 -0.30 8.10
N ALA A 111 12.75 -1.24 8.76
CA ALA A 111 14.11 -1.62 8.39
C ALA A 111 14.18 -2.21 6.96
N GLY A 112 13.18 -3.02 6.58
CA GLY A 112 13.11 -3.66 5.25
C GLY A 112 12.75 -2.71 4.10
N THR A 113 12.29 -1.49 4.41
CA THR A 113 11.88 -0.50 3.41
C THR A 113 12.73 0.78 3.45
N ASN A 114 13.86 0.76 4.17
CA ASN A 114 14.81 1.86 4.24
C ASN A 114 16.25 1.35 4.03
N GLY A 115 17.18 2.24 3.70
CA GLY A 115 18.58 1.90 3.47
C GLY A 115 18.81 0.86 2.38
N ALA A 116 19.73 -0.07 2.60
CA ALA A 116 20.12 -1.08 1.62
C ALA A 116 18.97 -1.97 1.10
N PRO A 117 17.99 -2.42 1.93
CA PRO A 117 16.82 -3.11 1.41
C PRO A 117 16.01 -2.26 0.44
N ALA A 118 15.77 -0.98 0.76
CA ALA A 118 15.03 -0.07 -0.12
C ALA A 118 15.75 0.17 -1.45
N GLU A 119 17.07 0.29 -1.44
CA GLU A 119 17.89 0.42 -2.64
C GLU A 119 17.74 -0.80 -3.55
N LEU A 120 17.77 -2.00 -2.98
CA LEU A 120 17.57 -3.26 -3.70
C LEU A 120 16.16 -3.33 -4.32
N LEU A 121 15.14 -2.99 -3.55
CA LEU A 121 13.75 -2.96 -4.04
C LEU A 121 13.58 -1.92 -5.15
N ASN A 122 14.19 -0.75 -4.99
CA ASN A 122 14.13 0.31 -5.99
C ASN A 122 14.88 -0.08 -7.28
N LYS A 123 15.97 -0.83 -7.17
CA LYS A 123 16.64 -1.43 -8.34
C LYS A 123 15.67 -2.31 -9.12
N TYR A 124 14.96 -3.23 -8.46
CA TYR A 124 13.98 -4.09 -9.12
C TYR A 124 12.85 -3.26 -9.75
N ALA A 125 12.31 -2.29 -9.02
CA ALA A 125 11.26 -1.42 -9.54
C ALA A 125 11.70 -0.63 -10.79
N THR A 126 12.94 -0.10 -10.80
CA THR A 126 13.45 0.70 -11.95
C THR A 126 13.71 -0.16 -13.18
N GLU A 127 14.09 -1.42 -13.02
CA GLU A 127 14.19 -2.40 -14.10
C GLU A 127 12.83 -2.62 -14.79
N ALA A 128 11.71 -2.50 -14.04
CA ALA A 128 10.34 -2.61 -14.55
C ALA A 128 9.73 -1.27 -15.01
N GLY A 129 10.47 -0.17 -14.95
CA GLY A 129 10.02 1.15 -15.40
C GLY A 129 9.35 2.02 -14.32
N PHE A 130 9.45 1.63 -13.06
CA PHE A 130 8.96 2.39 -11.90
C PHE A 130 10.12 2.84 -11.01
N ARG A 131 9.93 3.94 -10.30
CA ARG A 131 10.78 4.33 -9.18
C ARG A 131 9.93 4.49 -7.95
N ILE A 132 10.31 3.87 -6.86
CA ILE A 132 9.65 4.00 -5.56
C ILE A 132 10.16 5.29 -4.92
N LEU A 133 9.25 6.23 -4.64
CA LEU A 133 9.56 7.49 -3.97
C LEU A 133 9.36 7.38 -2.47
N THR A 134 8.36 6.62 -2.04
CA THR A 134 8.02 6.42 -0.62
C THR A 134 7.18 5.16 -0.43
N TRP A 135 7.04 4.74 0.84
CA TRP A 135 6.21 3.63 1.28
C TRP A 135 5.08 4.14 2.17
N THR A 136 3.86 3.73 1.87
CA THR A 136 2.71 3.87 2.77
C THR A 136 2.65 2.65 3.67
N TYR A 137 2.65 2.86 4.98
CA TYR A 137 2.53 1.81 6.00
C TYR A 137 1.08 1.72 6.45
N THR A 138 0.41 0.60 6.20
CA THR A 138 -1.04 0.44 6.47
C THR A 138 -1.37 -0.65 7.49
N GLY A 139 -0.35 -1.17 8.16
CA GLY A 139 -0.52 -2.22 9.17
C GLY A 139 -0.45 -3.64 8.62
N PHE A 140 -0.57 -4.61 9.51
CA PHE A 140 -0.76 -6.00 9.11
C PHE A 140 -2.11 -6.18 8.40
N ARG A 141 -2.15 -7.08 7.44
CA ARG A 141 -3.39 -7.42 6.71
C ARG A 141 -4.20 -8.40 7.55
N PHE A 142 -5.00 -7.88 8.45
CA PHE A 142 -5.96 -8.67 9.21
C PHE A 142 -7.01 -9.27 8.26
N ILE A 143 -7.51 -10.44 8.59
CA ILE A 143 -8.51 -11.14 7.77
C ILE A 143 -9.91 -10.80 8.29
N SER A 144 -10.80 -10.34 7.41
CA SER A 144 -12.20 -10.13 7.77
C SER A 144 -13.15 -11.00 6.93
N ASN A 145 -14.31 -11.33 7.48
CA ASN A 145 -15.35 -12.08 6.78
C ASN A 145 -16.76 -11.81 7.36
N ASP A 146 -17.77 -12.30 6.65
CA ASP A 146 -19.20 -12.17 7.04
C ASP A 146 -19.79 -13.43 7.68
N LYS A 147 -19.05 -14.54 7.78
CA LYS A 147 -19.58 -15.86 8.18
C LYS A 147 -19.43 -16.16 9.66
N HIS A 148 -18.20 -16.14 10.19
CA HIS A 148 -17.90 -16.53 11.56
C HIS A 148 -16.52 -16.02 12.02
N PRO A 149 -16.28 -15.96 13.34
CA PRO A 149 -14.94 -15.73 13.86
C PRO A 149 -13.95 -16.78 13.33
N ILE A 150 -12.73 -16.34 13.00
CA ILE A 150 -11.61 -17.21 12.65
C ILE A 150 -10.65 -17.18 13.82
N THR A 151 -10.48 -18.29 14.55
CA THR A 151 -9.53 -18.40 15.67
C THR A 151 -8.45 -19.43 15.39
N LYS A 152 -8.68 -20.33 14.41
CA LYS A 152 -7.75 -21.38 14.00
C LYS A 152 -7.63 -21.46 12.49
N LEU A 153 -6.53 -22.01 12.00
CA LEU A 153 -6.31 -22.22 10.57
C LEU A 153 -7.43 -23.04 9.92
N SER A 154 -7.98 -24.02 10.63
CA SER A 154 -9.10 -24.84 10.15
C SER A 154 -10.35 -24.05 9.79
N ASP A 155 -10.56 -22.90 10.42
CA ASP A 155 -11.75 -22.07 10.23
C ASP A 155 -11.74 -21.34 8.87
N MET A 156 -10.58 -21.29 8.21
CA MET A 156 -10.44 -20.75 6.85
C MET A 156 -11.04 -21.67 5.77
N LYS A 157 -11.30 -22.93 6.11
CA LYS A 157 -11.66 -23.95 5.12
C LYS A 157 -12.95 -23.61 4.38
N GLY A 158 -12.83 -23.46 3.05
CA GLY A 158 -13.96 -23.24 2.15
C GLY A 158 -14.47 -21.79 2.07
N LEU A 159 -13.95 -20.88 2.89
CA LEU A 159 -14.27 -19.45 2.78
C LEU A 159 -13.69 -18.89 1.50
N LYS A 160 -14.46 -18.06 0.79
CA LYS A 160 -14.04 -17.36 -0.41
C LYS A 160 -13.46 -16.00 -0.02
N PHE A 161 -12.19 -15.77 -0.33
CA PHE A 161 -11.52 -14.52 -0.03
C PHE A 161 -11.14 -13.74 -1.28
N ARG A 162 -11.45 -12.45 -1.28
CA ARG A 162 -10.88 -11.54 -2.26
C ARG A 162 -9.37 -11.44 -2.06
N VAL A 163 -8.64 -11.59 -3.15
CA VAL A 163 -7.19 -11.31 -3.21
C VAL A 163 -6.87 -10.40 -4.39
N PRO A 164 -5.80 -9.57 -4.33
CA PRO A 164 -5.30 -8.81 -5.47
C PRO A 164 -4.67 -9.75 -6.52
N GLN A 165 -4.26 -9.20 -7.66
CA GLN A 165 -3.59 -9.95 -8.74
C GLN A 165 -2.15 -10.36 -8.33
N SER A 166 -2.04 -11.20 -7.33
CA SER A 166 -0.76 -11.69 -6.78
C SER A 166 -0.75 -13.20 -6.65
N ALA A 167 0.16 -13.86 -7.37
CA ALA A 167 0.36 -15.30 -7.26
C ALA A 167 0.72 -15.73 -5.83
N VAL A 168 1.53 -14.94 -5.13
CA VAL A 168 1.90 -15.20 -3.73
C VAL A 168 0.70 -15.15 -2.81
N MET A 169 -0.19 -14.15 -2.97
CA MET A 169 -1.42 -14.07 -2.16
C MET A 169 -2.37 -15.23 -2.46
N ILE A 170 -2.48 -15.65 -3.73
CA ILE A 170 -3.27 -16.83 -4.10
C ILE A 170 -2.73 -18.08 -3.42
N ALA A 171 -1.42 -18.33 -3.52
CA ALA A 171 -0.76 -19.47 -2.89
C ALA A 171 -0.95 -19.45 -1.36
N THR A 172 -0.83 -18.27 -0.74
CA THR A 172 -1.00 -18.08 0.70
C THR A 172 -2.42 -18.47 1.14
N TYR A 173 -3.45 -17.94 0.50
CA TYR A 173 -4.84 -18.26 0.88
C TYR A 173 -5.21 -19.73 0.61
N LYS A 174 -4.70 -20.32 -0.48
CA LYS A 174 -4.83 -21.76 -0.72
C LYS A 174 -4.14 -22.59 0.38
N ALA A 175 -2.93 -22.22 0.78
CA ALA A 175 -2.20 -22.90 1.86
C ALA A 175 -2.93 -22.81 3.21
N PHE A 176 -3.68 -21.71 3.42
CA PHE A 176 -4.55 -21.51 4.58
C PHE A 176 -5.90 -22.24 4.47
N GLY A 177 -6.20 -22.91 3.34
CA GLY A 177 -7.43 -23.68 3.14
C GLY A 177 -8.61 -22.89 2.60
N ALA A 178 -8.42 -21.60 2.29
CA ALA A 178 -9.45 -20.76 1.69
C ALA A 178 -9.49 -20.87 0.17
N ILE A 179 -10.53 -20.29 -0.43
CA ILE A 179 -10.74 -20.19 -1.88
C ILE A 179 -10.44 -18.74 -2.30
N PRO A 180 -9.26 -18.43 -2.86
CA PRO A 180 -8.94 -17.08 -3.31
C PRO A 180 -9.68 -16.72 -4.60
N SER A 181 -10.27 -15.52 -4.64
CA SER A 181 -10.91 -14.91 -5.80
C SER A 181 -10.19 -13.62 -6.19
N LEU A 182 -9.75 -13.54 -7.44
CA LEU A 182 -9.06 -12.37 -7.98
C LEU A 182 -10.09 -11.28 -8.29
N ILE A 183 -10.11 -10.21 -7.51
CA ILE A 183 -11.01 -9.07 -7.73
C ILE A 183 -10.19 -7.78 -7.65
N PRO A 184 -10.33 -6.86 -8.63
CA PRO A 184 -9.72 -5.54 -8.59
C PRO A 184 -10.07 -4.76 -7.31
N TRP A 185 -9.18 -3.89 -6.85
CA TRP A 185 -9.40 -3.14 -5.60
C TRP A 185 -10.69 -2.31 -5.64
N SER A 186 -10.92 -1.61 -6.74
CA SER A 186 -12.10 -0.78 -6.97
C SER A 186 -13.45 -1.55 -6.92
N MET A 187 -13.41 -2.87 -7.10
CA MET A 187 -14.61 -3.73 -7.07
C MET A 187 -14.78 -4.46 -5.73
N THR A 188 -13.83 -4.34 -4.81
CA THR A 188 -13.80 -5.14 -3.57
C THR A 188 -15.02 -4.88 -2.68
N PHE A 189 -15.39 -3.61 -2.47
CA PHE A 189 -16.55 -3.26 -1.65
C PHE A 189 -17.83 -3.92 -2.18
N ASN A 190 -18.09 -3.78 -3.47
CA ASN A 190 -19.29 -4.35 -4.10
C ASN A 190 -19.31 -5.88 -4.03
N ALA A 191 -18.17 -6.55 -4.25
CA ALA A 191 -18.06 -8.00 -4.18
C ALA A 191 -18.30 -8.55 -2.75
N LEU A 192 -17.90 -7.81 -1.72
CA LEU A 192 -18.20 -8.12 -0.33
C LEU A 192 -19.70 -7.89 -0.03
N GLN A 193 -20.25 -6.76 -0.49
CA GLN A 193 -21.63 -6.41 -0.25
C GLN A 193 -22.60 -7.38 -0.96
N SER A 194 -22.28 -7.82 -2.18
CA SER A 194 -23.09 -8.81 -2.93
C SER A 194 -22.92 -10.24 -2.42
N GLY A 195 -21.86 -10.54 -1.64
CA GLY A 195 -21.55 -11.90 -1.19
C GLY A 195 -20.88 -12.77 -2.26
N ASP A 196 -20.29 -12.18 -3.31
CA ASP A 196 -19.45 -12.91 -4.29
C ASP A 196 -18.22 -13.52 -3.61
N VAL A 197 -17.73 -12.85 -2.57
CA VAL A 197 -16.71 -13.33 -1.65
C VAL A 197 -17.16 -13.14 -0.21
N ASP A 198 -16.69 -14.03 0.68
CA ASP A 198 -17.03 -13.99 2.10
C ASP A 198 -16.16 -13.01 2.87
N GLY A 199 -14.96 -12.72 2.37
CA GLY A 199 -14.02 -11.89 3.10
C GLY A 199 -12.89 -11.29 2.24
N GLN A 200 -12.11 -10.47 2.93
CA GLN A 200 -10.93 -9.80 2.41
C GLN A 200 -9.87 -9.61 3.53
N CYS A 201 -8.81 -8.88 3.26
CA CYS A 201 -7.80 -8.54 4.28
C CYS A 201 -7.35 -7.09 4.17
N TYR A 202 -7.28 -6.40 5.31
CA TYR A 202 -6.78 -5.03 5.42
C TYR A 202 -6.42 -4.65 6.87
N GLY A 203 -5.66 -3.57 7.06
CA GLY A 203 -5.44 -2.96 8.38
C GLY A 203 -6.64 -2.13 8.84
N TYR A 204 -6.72 -1.80 10.14
CA TYR A 204 -7.88 -1.12 10.74
C TYR A 204 -8.20 0.24 10.12
N ILE A 205 -7.19 1.06 9.83
CA ILE A 205 -7.41 2.41 9.29
C ILE A 205 -8.03 2.31 7.90
N GLY A 206 -7.42 1.56 6.99
CA GLY A 206 -7.95 1.36 5.64
C GLY A 206 -9.27 0.60 5.64
N PHE A 207 -9.49 -0.38 6.55
CA PHE A 207 -10.77 -1.05 6.71
C PHE A 207 -11.89 -0.05 7.02
N ARG A 208 -11.63 0.91 7.93
CA ARG A 208 -12.56 1.99 8.26
C ARG A 208 -12.78 2.94 7.08
N ALA A 209 -11.70 3.41 6.45
CA ALA A 209 -11.76 4.35 5.33
C ALA A 209 -12.54 3.76 4.14
N MET A 210 -12.37 2.46 3.86
CA MET A 210 -13.10 1.73 2.84
C MET A 210 -14.51 1.31 3.27
N LYS A 211 -14.93 1.60 4.51
CA LYS A 211 -16.25 1.27 5.07
C LYS A 211 -16.62 -0.21 4.95
N PHE A 212 -15.66 -1.12 5.09
CA PHE A 212 -15.95 -2.56 4.92
C PHE A 212 -16.92 -3.12 5.95
N ASN A 213 -17.08 -2.47 7.11
CA ASN A 213 -18.17 -2.78 8.04
C ASN A 213 -19.57 -2.59 7.42
N GLU A 214 -19.72 -1.68 6.45
CA GLU A 214 -20.97 -1.48 5.70
C GLU A 214 -21.13 -2.51 4.55
N ALA A 215 -20.07 -3.25 4.20
CA ALA A 215 -20.03 -4.31 3.19
C ALA A 215 -20.10 -5.71 3.83
N ASN A 216 -20.94 -5.90 4.84
CA ASN A 216 -21.17 -7.16 5.55
C ASN A 216 -19.98 -7.75 6.32
N GLN A 217 -18.86 -7.07 6.43
CA GLN A 217 -17.69 -7.58 7.15
C GLN A 217 -17.89 -7.43 8.66
N LYS A 218 -18.34 -8.53 9.31
CA LYS A 218 -18.73 -8.58 10.72
C LYS A 218 -17.62 -9.07 11.65
N TYR A 219 -16.75 -9.93 11.14
CA TYR A 219 -15.69 -10.58 11.89
C TYR A 219 -14.34 -10.19 11.33
N LEU A 220 -13.41 -9.84 12.21
CA LEU A 220 -12.03 -9.55 11.83
C LEU A 220 -11.10 -10.33 12.78
N THR A 221 -10.12 -11.03 12.20
CA THR A 221 -9.10 -11.75 12.94
C THR A 221 -7.76 -11.09 12.80
N GLU A 222 -7.13 -10.76 13.93
CA GLU A 222 -5.76 -10.27 13.97
C GLU A 222 -4.80 -11.42 13.68
N VAL A 223 -4.20 -11.39 12.49
CA VAL A 223 -3.19 -12.33 12.03
C VAL A 223 -2.04 -11.54 11.41
N HIS A 224 -0.80 -11.92 11.74
CA HIS A 224 0.39 -11.15 11.35
C HIS A 224 1.10 -11.74 10.12
N TYR A 225 0.35 -12.38 9.20
CA TYR A 225 0.93 -13.13 8.09
C TYR A 225 1.60 -12.24 7.03
N THR A 226 1.15 -11.03 6.80
CA THR A 226 1.80 -10.08 5.90
C THR A 226 1.50 -8.64 6.29
N TYR A 227 2.47 -7.76 6.12
CA TYR A 227 2.30 -6.33 6.32
C TYR A 227 1.90 -5.66 4.99
N GLN A 228 0.91 -4.80 5.02
CA GLN A 228 0.46 -4.06 3.85
C GLN A 228 1.40 -2.89 3.57
N LEU A 229 2.04 -2.93 2.43
CA LEU A 229 2.87 -1.84 1.89
C LEU A 229 2.22 -1.33 0.60
N GLN A 230 2.13 -0.01 0.49
CA GLN A 230 1.58 0.65 -0.70
C GLN A 230 2.56 1.74 -1.15
N PRO A 231 3.49 1.44 -2.07
CA PRO A 231 4.45 2.44 -2.53
C PRO A 231 3.78 3.53 -3.37
N LEU A 232 4.26 4.77 -3.22
CA LEU A 232 4.12 5.82 -4.22
C LEU A 232 5.21 5.59 -5.24
N VAL A 233 4.83 5.28 -6.47
CA VAL A 233 5.76 5.10 -7.58
C VAL A 233 5.63 6.22 -8.60
N ILE A 234 6.76 6.62 -9.18
CA ILE A 234 6.82 7.51 -10.35
C ILE A 234 7.30 6.70 -11.55
N SER A 235 6.83 7.06 -12.74
CA SER A 235 7.39 6.55 -14.00
C SER A 235 8.88 6.82 -14.07
N GLU A 236 9.71 5.78 -14.19
CA GLU A 236 11.15 5.93 -14.34
C GLU A 236 11.51 6.74 -15.60
N ARG A 237 10.68 6.61 -16.66
CA ARG A 237 10.81 7.41 -17.90
C ARG A 237 10.55 8.90 -17.65
N VAL A 238 9.56 9.25 -16.84
CA VAL A 238 9.24 10.63 -16.48
C VAL A 238 10.31 11.19 -15.56
N PHE A 239 10.68 10.44 -14.53
CA PHE A 239 11.70 10.82 -13.55
C PHE A 239 13.05 11.15 -14.19
N LYS A 240 13.53 10.31 -15.11
CA LYS A 240 14.81 10.51 -15.81
C LYS A 240 14.86 11.76 -16.70
N LYS A 241 13.71 12.30 -17.09
CA LYS A 241 13.64 13.54 -17.89
C LYS A 241 13.64 14.81 -17.04
N MET A 242 13.48 14.67 -15.72
CA MET A 242 13.50 15.80 -14.80
C MET A 242 14.93 16.24 -14.51
N THR A 243 15.09 17.50 -14.11
CA THR A 243 16.40 18.01 -13.67
C THR A 243 16.85 17.29 -12.38
N PRO A 244 18.17 17.22 -12.10
CA PRO A 244 18.67 16.63 -10.86
C PRO A 244 18.06 17.24 -9.60
N GLU A 245 17.80 18.55 -9.62
CA GLU A 245 17.17 19.27 -8.52
C GLU A 245 15.73 18.79 -8.28
N MET A 246 14.94 18.64 -9.37
CA MET A 246 13.58 18.11 -9.28
C MET A 246 13.57 16.65 -8.84
N GLN A 247 14.47 15.83 -9.34
CA GLN A 247 14.61 14.44 -8.91
C GLN A 247 14.89 14.35 -7.39
N LYS A 248 15.81 15.18 -6.90
CA LYS A 248 16.12 15.27 -5.48
C LYS A 248 14.91 15.72 -4.66
N LEU A 249 14.21 16.74 -5.14
CA LEU A 249 13.03 17.30 -4.48
C LEU A 249 11.92 16.24 -4.32
N LEU A 250 11.64 15.42 -5.35
CA LEU A 250 10.67 14.34 -5.29
C LEU A 250 11.09 13.23 -4.29
N ILE A 251 12.37 12.90 -4.23
CA ILE A 251 12.90 11.94 -3.25
C ILE A 251 12.75 12.48 -1.82
N ASP A 252 13.08 13.75 -1.60
CA ASP A 252 12.96 14.37 -0.27
C ASP A 252 11.48 14.49 0.16
N ALA A 253 10.58 14.84 -0.77
CA ALA A 253 9.13 14.83 -0.53
C ALA A 253 8.62 13.43 -0.17
N GLY A 254 9.15 12.39 -0.83
CA GLY A 254 8.85 11.00 -0.50
C GLY A 254 9.24 10.63 0.93
N LYS A 255 10.43 11.03 1.37
CA LYS A 255 10.88 10.81 2.76
C LYS A 255 9.99 11.53 3.77
N TYR A 256 9.69 12.80 3.51
CA TYR A 256 8.78 13.59 4.36
C TYR A 256 7.41 12.93 4.49
N ALA A 257 6.83 12.50 3.38
CA ALA A 257 5.53 11.82 3.36
C ALA A 257 5.58 10.48 4.12
N GLN A 258 6.70 9.73 4.00
CA GLN A 258 6.89 8.46 4.71
C GLN A 258 6.93 8.65 6.23
N GLU A 259 7.61 9.67 6.73
CA GLU A 259 7.64 10.01 8.16
C GLU A 259 6.23 10.37 8.67
N LYS A 260 5.48 11.16 7.89
CA LYS A 260 4.11 11.55 8.24
C LYS A 260 3.17 10.35 8.34
N VAL A 261 3.19 9.45 7.35
CA VAL A 261 2.30 8.29 7.36
C VAL A 261 2.69 7.26 8.42
N LEU A 262 3.98 7.07 8.70
CA LEU A 262 4.43 6.19 9.77
C LEU A 262 3.92 6.68 11.14
N LYS A 263 4.05 7.98 11.40
CA LYS A 263 3.50 8.60 12.61
C LYS A 263 1.97 8.42 12.67
N TYR A 264 1.27 8.74 11.60
CA TYR A 264 -0.18 8.58 11.48
C TYR A 264 -0.63 7.15 11.77
N GLN A 265 0.04 6.15 11.18
CA GLN A 265 -0.28 4.74 11.40
C GLN A 265 -0.15 4.34 12.86
N ILE A 266 0.93 4.77 13.54
CA ILE A 266 1.16 4.47 14.97
C ILE A 266 0.09 5.12 15.85
N GLU A 267 -0.28 6.37 15.55
CA GLU A 267 -1.21 7.15 16.37
C GLU A 267 -2.69 6.79 16.13
N GLN A 268 -3.05 6.31 14.93
CA GLN A 268 -4.45 6.15 14.54
C GLN A 268 -4.96 4.71 14.51
N ALA A 269 -4.07 3.70 14.54
CA ALA A 269 -4.49 2.30 14.40
C ALA A 269 -5.44 1.86 15.52
N ASP A 270 -5.12 2.19 16.78
CA ASP A 270 -5.93 1.82 17.94
C ASP A 270 -7.27 2.58 17.96
N ALA A 271 -7.28 3.84 17.55
CA ALA A 271 -8.50 4.64 17.44
C ALA A 271 -9.43 4.07 16.36
N ALA A 272 -8.86 3.65 15.22
CA ALA A 272 -9.63 3.01 14.16
C ALA A 272 -10.19 1.65 14.60
N LYS A 273 -9.40 0.82 15.30
CA LYS A 273 -9.84 -0.43 15.91
C LYS A 273 -11.01 -0.21 16.85
N LYS A 274 -10.85 0.75 17.79
CA LYS A 274 -11.91 1.07 18.73
C LYS A 274 -13.20 1.52 18.03
N TYR A 275 -13.09 2.44 17.06
CA TYR A 275 -14.25 2.89 16.28
C TYR A 275 -14.99 1.72 15.63
N LEU A 276 -14.27 0.80 14.99
CA LEU A 276 -14.88 -0.36 14.33
C LEU A 276 -15.58 -1.30 15.30
N ILE A 277 -14.98 -1.55 16.47
CA ILE A 277 -15.59 -2.37 17.54
C ILE A 277 -16.87 -1.69 18.07
N ASP A 278 -16.82 -0.39 18.34
CA ASP A 278 -17.96 0.38 18.81
C ASP A 278 -19.11 0.37 17.76
N ASN A 279 -18.79 0.16 16.48
CA ASN A 279 -19.75 0.02 15.36
C ASN A 279 -20.03 -1.43 14.97
N GLY A 280 -19.79 -2.39 15.85
CA GLY A 280 -20.26 -3.76 15.74
C GLY A 280 -19.29 -4.77 15.13
N LEU A 281 -18.04 -4.38 14.81
CA LEU A 281 -17.02 -5.32 14.35
C LEU A 281 -16.58 -6.24 15.51
N GLN A 282 -16.66 -7.53 15.29
CA GLN A 282 -16.16 -8.54 16.25
C GLN A 282 -14.71 -8.89 15.91
N VAL A 283 -13.81 -8.61 16.85
CA VAL A 283 -12.37 -8.85 16.67
C VAL A 283 -11.96 -10.11 17.43
N SER A 284 -11.25 -11.00 16.74
CA SER A 284 -10.69 -12.23 17.29
C SER A 284 -9.17 -12.25 17.14
N GLN A 285 -8.51 -13.05 17.98
CA GLN A 285 -7.08 -13.38 17.85
C GLN A 285 -6.93 -14.86 17.53
N LEU A 286 -5.84 -15.23 16.89
CA LEU A 286 -5.54 -16.62 16.61
C LEU A 286 -5.10 -17.36 17.86
N GLU A 287 -5.60 -18.58 18.01
CA GLU A 287 -5.17 -19.53 19.03
C GLU A 287 -3.96 -20.38 18.56
N ASP A 288 -3.74 -20.44 17.24
CA ASP A 288 -2.77 -21.34 16.60
C ASP A 288 -1.91 -20.64 15.51
N GLU A 289 -1.51 -19.38 15.70
CA GLU A 289 -0.76 -18.62 14.67
C GLU A 289 0.54 -19.34 14.24
N ASP A 290 1.14 -20.17 15.10
CA ASP A 290 2.29 -21.00 14.72
C ASP A 290 1.95 -22.03 13.64
N VAL A 291 0.71 -22.55 13.61
CA VAL A 291 0.22 -23.46 12.55
C VAL A 291 0.12 -22.72 11.22
N TRP A 292 -0.36 -21.47 11.24
CA TRP A 292 -0.39 -20.60 10.05
C TRP A 292 1.01 -20.33 9.52
N LYS A 293 1.94 -19.97 10.42
CA LYS A 293 3.33 -19.72 10.08
C LYS A 293 3.98 -20.96 9.48
N LYS A 294 3.76 -22.13 10.07
CA LYS A 294 4.25 -23.41 9.55
C LYS A 294 3.70 -23.68 8.14
N ALA A 295 2.38 -23.54 7.94
CA ALA A 295 1.76 -23.72 6.63
C ALA A 295 2.35 -22.77 5.57
N ALA A 296 2.60 -21.51 5.95
CA ALA A 296 3.23 -20.53 5.09
C ALA A 296 4.67 -20.91 4.70
N MET A 297 5.49 -21.26 5.69
CA MET A 297 6.92 -21.55 5.47
C MET A 297 7.14 -22.87 4.73
N GLU A 298 6.31 -23.89 4.96
CA GLU A 298 6.45 -25.21 4.35
C GLU A 298 5.80 -25.32 2.96
N LYS A 299 4.76 -24.53 2.67
CA LYS A 299 4.02 -24.61 1.40
C LYS A 299 4.27 -23.40 0.50
N VAL A 300 4.08 -22.17 1.03
CA VAL A 300 4.07 -20.97 0.19
C VAL A 300 5.49 -20.56 -0.22
N TRP A 301 6.42 -20.53 0.72
CA TRP A 301 7.80 -20.10 0.44
C TRP A 301 8.47 -20.97 -0.63
N PRO A 302 8.46 -22.33 -0.53
CA PRO A 302 9.03 -23.17 -1.59
C PRO A 302 8.30 -23.04 -2.93
N GLU A 303 6.97 -22.99 -2.91
CA GLU A 303 6.16 -22.86 -4.14
C GLU A 303 6.42 -21.54 -4.87
N MET A 304 6.60 -20.44 -4.12
CA MET A 304 6.72 -19.11 -4.68
C MET A 304 8.17 -18.64 -4.87
N ALA A 305 9.16 -19.39 -4.39
CA ALA A 305 10.57 -18.97 -4.46
C ALA A 305 11.00 -18.60 -5.87
N ASP A 306 10.81 -19.49 -6.84
CA ASP A 306 11.21 -19.25 -8.23
C ASP A 306 10.41 -18.09 -8.86
N PHE A 307 9.15 -17.96 -8.49
CA PHE A 307 8.30 -16.88 -8.97
C PHE A 307 8.81 -15.49 -8.55
N VAL A 308 9.31 -15.35 -7.31
CA VAL A 308 9.84 -14.08 -6.79
C VAL A 308 11.34 -13.87 -7.09
N GLY A 309 11.88 -14.62 -8.04
CA GLY A 309 13.26 -14.48 -8.52
C GLY A 309 14.26 -15.44 -7.90
N GLY A 310 13.80 -16.50 -7.27
CA GLY A 310 14.62 -17.57 -6.70
C GLY A 310 15.08 -17.31 -5.28
N LYS A 311 15.61 -18.36 -4.67
CA LYS A 311 16.20 -18.34 -3.32
C LYS A 311 17.30 -17.27 -3.17
N GLU A 312 18.03 -17.01 -4.24
CA GLU A 312 19.09 -15.98 -4.26
C GLU A 312 18.50 -14.58 -4.06
N THR A 313 17.41 -14.25 -4.74
CA THR A 313 16.70 -12.96 -4.59
C THR A 313 16.16 -12.78 -3.18
N ILE A 314 15.51 -13.82 -2.64
CA ILE A 314 14.99 -13.82 -1.27
C ILE A 314 16.14 -13.60 -0.28
N ASN A 315 17.22 -14.36 -0.41
CA ASN A 315 18.35 -14.28 0.49
C ASN A 315 19.16 -12.99 0.35
N ALA A 316 19.24 -12.41 -0.85
CA ALA A 316 19.83 -11.08 -1.04
C ALA A 316 19.05 -10.00 -0.25
N TYR A 317 17.71 -10.07 -0.29
CA TYR A 317 16.88 -9.16 0.46
C TYR A 317 16.95 -9.40 1.98
N LEU A 318 16.87 -10.66 2.44
CA LEU A 318 17.02 -11.00 3.85
C LEU A 318 18.37 -10.54 4.42
N LYS A 319 19.46 -10.74 3.65
CA LYS A 319 20.79 -10.25 4.01
C LYS A 319 20.83 -8.73 4.12
N ALA A 320 20.23 -8.01 3.17
CA ALA A 320 20.15 -6.55 3.22
C ALA A 320 19.37 -6.07 4.46
N CYS A 321 18.35 -6.83 4.92
CA CYS A 321 17.60 -6.57 6.14
C CYS A 321 18.34 -7.01 7.43
N GLY A 322 19.52 -7.64 7.33
CA GLY A 322 20.21 -8.23 8.50
C GLY A 322 19.49 -9.45 9.10
N LYS A 323 18.64 -10.11 8.33
CA LYS A 323 17.86 -11.28 8.75
C LYS A 323 18.57 -12.61 8.43
N PRO A 324 18.25 -13.68 9.17
CA PRO A 324 18.71 -15.02 8.83
C PRO A 324 18.30 -15.41 7.40
N LEU A 325 19.20 -16.08 6.70
CA LEU A 325 18.92 -16.56 5.34
C LEU A 325 17.89 -17.69 5.37
N TRP A 326 17.03 -17.72 4.39
CA TRP A 326 16.12 -18.84 4.15
C TRP A 326 16.90 -20.05 3.64
N LYS A 327 16.71 -21.22 4.27
CA LYS A 327 17.45 -22.47 4.03
C LYS A 327 16.86 -23.30 2.90
#